data_4ecadcbb9f1df5d223df694b7f9ebecb
#
_entry.id   4ecadcbb9f1df5d223df694b7f9ebecb
#
_cell.length_a   1.000
_cell.length_b   1.000
_cell.length_c   1.000
_cell.angle_alpha   90.00
_cell.angle_beta   90.00
_cell.angle_gamma   90.00
#
_symmetry.space_group_name_H-M   'P 1'
#
loop_
_entity.id
_entity.type
_entity.pdbx_description
1 polymer ?
#
loop_
_entity_poly.entity_id
_entity_poly.type
_entity_poly.pdbx_seq_one_letter_code
_entity_poly.pdbx_strand_id
1 'polypeptide(L)'
;MSLYYIEYGCSICKEHLIVEAKDMGTANEYAYLEAQNVYYSYDSNYPDEEDCEGMDEDEIAEMMHQDMEQDIQYFAEIYDAENEEHVMTMREQNNKPHQI
;
A
#
# COMPACT_ATOMS: atom_id res chain seq x y z
N MET A 1 -0.89 -9.94 -20.03
CA MET A 1 -0.64 -9.33 -18.73
C MET A 1 0.85 -9.10 -18.53
N SER A 2 1.19 -8.11 -17.73
CA SER A 2 2.58 -7.75 -17.48
C SER A 2 2.92 -7.83 -16.00
N LEU A 3 4.23 -7.91 -15.72
CA LEU A 3 4.71 -7.95 -14.34
C LEU A 3 5.14 -6.55 -13.91
N TYR A 4 4.78 -6.20 -12.68
CA TYR A 4 5.11 -4.91 -12.07
C TYR A 4 5.67 -5.13 -10.67
N TYR A 5 6.62 -4.29 -10.31
CA TYR A 5 7.09 -4.17 -8.94
C TYR A 5 6.31 -3.05 -8.28
N ILE A 6 5.67 -3.34 -7.17
CA ILE A 6 4.95 -2.33 -6.39
C ILE A 6 5.56 -2.19 -5.01
N GLU A 7 5.52 -0.99 -4.49
CA GLU A 7 5.88 -0.70 -3.11
C GLU A 7 4.72 0.06 -2.50
N TYR A 8 4.37 -0.27 -1.26
CA TYR A 8 3.22 0.34 -0.60
C TYR A 8 3.39 0.30 0.90
N GLY A 9 2.78 1.25 1.59
CA GLY A 9 2.80 1.29 3.03
C GLY A 9 2.54 2.67 3.61
N CYS A 10 2.91 2.83 4.87
CA CYS A 10 2.79 4.08 5.60
C CYS A 10 4.09 4.38 6.34
N SER A 11 4.11 5.45 7.13
CA SER A 11 5.30 5.85 7.87
C SER A 11 5.81 4.78 8.83
N ILE A 12 4.95 3.86 9.29
CA ILE A 12 5.30 2.80 10.22
C ILE A 12 5.94 1.62 9.51
N CYS A 13 5.38 1.23 8.36
CA CYS A 13 5.82 0.02 7.66
C CYS A 13 5.61 0.16 6.15
N LYS A 14 6.59 -0.33 5.39
CA LYS A 14 6.50 -0.42 3.93
C LYS A 14 6.69 -1.85 3.50
N GLU A 15 5.94 -2.26 2.49
CA GLU A 15 6.01 -3.59 1.90
C GLU A 15 6.19 -3.48 0.40
N HIS A 16 6.61 -4.57 -0.22
CA HIS A 16 6.82 -4.64 -1.66
C HIS A 16 6.37 -5.99 -2.20
N LEU A 17 5.98 -6.00 -3.47
CA LEU A 17 5.37 -7.19 -4.08
C LEU A 17 5.54 -7.13 -5.59
N ILE A 18 5.73 -8.30 -6.21
CA ILE A 18 5.65 -8.43 -7.66
C ILE A 18 4.22 -8.88 -7.99
N VAL A 19 3.57 -8.12 -8.86
CA VAL A 19 2.20 -8.39 -9.26
C VAL A 19 2.10 -8.58 -10.77
N GLU A 20 1.12 -9.38 -11.19
CA GLU A 20 0.75 -9.51 -12.59
C GLU A 20 -0.56 -8.75 -12.79
N ALA A 21 -0.55 -7.75 -13.67
CA ALA A 21 -1.69 -6.88 -13.92
C ALA A 21 -1.79 -6.58 -15.42
N LYS A 22 -2.96 -6.14 -15.84
CA LYS A 22 -3.20 -5.82 -17.25
C LYS A 22 -2.46 -4.57 -17.70
N ASP A 23 -2.25 -3.61 -16.80
CA ASP A 23 -1.55 -2.35 -17.10
C ASP A 23 -0.98 -1.73 -15.82
N MET A 24 -0.17 -0.68 -16.00
CA MET A 24 0.46 0.06 -14.90
C MET A 24 -0.57 0.72 -13.99
N GLY A 25 -1.64 1.26 -14.56
CA GLY A 25 -2.70 1.90 -13.78
C GLY A 25 -3.35 0.95 -12.79
N THR A 26 -3.60 -0.29 -13.22
CA THR A 26 -4.16 -1.34 -12.36
C THR A 26 -3.18 -1.71 -11.23
N ALA A 27 -1.90 -1.85 -11.55
CA ALA A 27 -0.87 -2.14 -10.55
C ALA A 27 -0.76 -1.00 -9.53
N ASN A 28 -0.79 0.24 -9.99
CA ASN A 28 -0.71 1.42 -9.13
C ASN A 28 -1.93 1.53 -8.21
N GLU A 29 -3.12 1.27 -8.72
CA GLU A 29 -4.35 1.26 -7.93
C GLU A 29 -4.30 0.19 -6.84
N TYR A 30 -3.81 -1.00 -7.19
CA TYR A 30 -3.63 -2.07 -6.21
C TYR A 30 -2.65 -1.65 -5.10
N ALA A 31 -1.53 -1.02 -5.46
CA ALA A 31 -0.57 -0.51 -4.49
C ALA A 31 -1.22 0.52 -3.55
N TYR A 32 -2.06 1.40 -4.08
CA TYR A 32 -2.80 2.39 -3.30
C TYR A 32 -3.71 1.71 -2.28
N LEU A 33 -4.51 0.73 -2.71
CA LEU A 33 -5.44 0.02 -1.83
C LEU A 33 -4.70 -0.77 -0.74
N GLU A 34 -3.59 -1.39 -1.08
CA GLU A 34 -2.77 -2.12 -0.11
C GLU A 34 -2.10 -1.17 0.88
N ALA A 35 -1.68 0.02 0.45
CA ALA A 35 -1.14 1.04 1.34
C ALA A 35 -2.18 1.48 2.38
N GLN A 36 -3.44 1.62 1.98
CA GLN A 36 -4.54 1.90 2.90
C GLN A 36 -4.70 0.76 3.93
N ASN A 37 -4.65 -0.48 3.47
CA ASN A 37 -4.76 -1.65 4.37
C ASN A 37 -3.63 -1.66 5.39
N VAL A 38 -2.41 -1.35 4.98
CA VAL A 38 -1.27 -1.25 5.90
C VAL A 38 -1.52 -0.15 6.93
N TYR A 39 -1.97 1.02 6.49
CA TYR A 39 -2.24 2.14 7.39
C TYR A 39 -3.25 1.76 8.47
N TYR A 40 -4.38 1.18 8.06
CA TYR A 40 -5.46 0.83 8.99
C TYR A 40 -5.19 -0.42 9.84
N SER A 41 -4.13 -1.16 9.54
CA SER A 41 -3.75 -2.33 10.33
C SER A 41 -3.01 -1.98 11.63
N TYR A 42 -2.56 -0.74 11.78
CA TYR A 42 -1.83 -0.28 12.97
C TYR A 42 -2.70 0.58 13.87
N ASP A 43 -2.85 0.16 15.13
CA ASP A 43 -3.65 0.88 16.12
C ASP A 43 -3.15 2.30 16.37
N SER A 44 -1.84 2.53 16.24
CA SER A 44 -1.24 3.85 16.46
C SER A 44 -1.69 4.89 15.43
N ASN A 45 -2.28 4.46 14.31
CA ASN A 45 -2.84 5.35 13.29
C ASN A 45 -4.28 5.77 13.59
N TYR A 46 -4.88 5.20 14.64
CA TYR A 46 -6.24 5.55 15.04
C TYR A 46 -6.19 6.64 16.09
N PRO A 47 -7.15 7.59 16.06
CA PRO A 47 -7.16 8.66 17.05
C PRO A 47 -7.55 8.14 18.44
N ASP A 48 -7.02 8.76 19.47
CA ASP A 48 -7.40 8.47 20.85
C ASP A 48 -8.83 8.99 21.13
N GLU A 49 -9.50 8.43 22.16
CA GLU A 49 -10.84 8.88 22.56
C GLU A 49 -10.87 10.37 22.88
N GLU A 50 -9.80 10.90 23.47
CA GLU A 50 -9.69 12.33 23.78
C GLU A 50 -9.68 13.20 22.53
N ASP A 51 -9.03 12.74 21.46
CA ASP A 51 -8.95 13.46 20.19
C ASP A 51 -10.27 13.43 19.43
N CYS A 52 -11.14 12.47 19.75
CA CYS A 52 -12.44 12.28 19.12
C CYS A 52 -13.60 12.83 19.94
N GLU A 53 -13.32 13.45 21.08
CA GLU A 53 -14.37 13.98 21.96
C GLU A 53 -15.19 15.05 21.22
N GLY A 54 -16.51 14.87 21.20
CA GLY A 54 -17.41 15.78 20.52
C GLY A 54 -17.53 15.60 19.01
N MET A 55 -16.84 14.60 18.45
CA MET A 55 -16.91 14.29 17.01
C MET A 55 -17.86 13.10 16.77
N ASP A 56 -18.62 13.16 15.69
CA ASP A 56 -19.43 12.01 15.27
C ASP A 56 -18.58 11.03 14.42
N GLU A 57 -19.16 9.87 14.10
CA GLU A 57 -18.46 8.83 13.34
C GLU A 57 -18.01 9.30 11.96
N ASP A 58 -18.83 10.11 11.29
CA ASP A 58 -18.52 10.62 9.94
C ASP A 58 -17.33 11.59 9.98
N GLU A 59 -17.27 12.45 10.99
CA GLU A 59 -16.16 13.39 11.18
C GLU A 59 -14.86 12.64 11.49
N ILE A 60 -14.93 11.61 12.33
CA ILE A 60 -13.77 10.78 12.66
C ILE A 60 -13.27 10.03 11.42
N ALA A 61 -14.17 9.45 10.65
CA ALA A 61 -13.83 8.73 9.42
C ALA A 61 -13.18 9.66 8.40
N GLU A 62 -13.70 10.88 8.24
CA GLU A 62 -13.12 11.86 7.32
C GLU A 62 -11.72 12.30 7.76
N MET A 63 -11.54 12.55 9.05
CA MET A 63 -10.24 12.91 9.61
C MET A 63 -9.21 11.79 9.38
N MET A 64 -9.58 10.56 9.66
CA MET A 64 -8.72 9.40 9.45
C MET A 64 -8.37 9.23 7.97
N HIS A 65 -9.33 9.46 7.08
CA HIS A 65 -9.10 9.36 5.65
C HIS A 65 -8.09 10.40 5.18
N GLN A 66 -8.20 11.64 5.65
CA GLN A 66 -7.26 12.70 5.32
C GLN A 66 -5.85 12.40 5.84
N ASP A 67 -5.74 11.94 7.06
CA ASP A 67 -4.47 11.56 7.67
C ASP A 67 -3.83 10.40 6.90
N MET A 68 -4.63 9.41 6.52
CA MET A 68 -4.19 8.27 5.73
C MET A 68 -3.64 8.72 4.38
N GLU A 69 -4.36 9.57 3.65
CA GLU A 69 -3.94 10.06 2.33
C GLU A 69 -2.60 10.80 2.37
N GLN A 70 -2.30 11.48 3.48
CA GLN A 70 -1.04 12.20 3.67
C GLN A 70 0.11 11.30 4.09
N ASP A 71 -0.18 10.18 4.76
CA ASP A 71 0.84 9.32 5.37
C ASP A 71 1.28 8.17 4.48
N ILE A 72 0.37 7.65 3.65
CA ILE A 72 0.69 6.50 2.81
C ILE A 72 1.63 6.85 1.66
N GLN A 73 2.44 5.87 1.28
CA GLN A 73 3.33 5.95 0.12
C GLN A 73 3.12 4.69 -0.71
N TYR A 74 3.05 4.86 -2.01
CA TYR A 74 2.88 3.74 -2.93
C TYR A 74 3.37 4.13 -4.32
N PHE A 75 3.89 3.16 -5.03
CA PHE A 75 4.21 3.32 -6.45
C PHE A 75 4.24 1.96 -7.14
N ALA A 76 4.18 2.00 -8.46
CA ALA A 76 4.33 0.82 -9.30
C ALA A 76 5.31 1.14 -10.43
N GLU A 77 6.13 0.15 -10.78
CA GLU A 77 7.05 0.25 -11.91
C GLU A 77 7.13 -1.09 -12.63
N ILE A 78 7.56 -1.07 -13.88
CA ILE A 78 7.67 -2.29 -14.67
C ILE A 78 8.74 -3.20 -14.04
N TYR A 79 8.42 -4.49 -13.91
CA TYR A 79 9.36 -5.48 -13.40
C TYR A 79 10.60 -5.52 -14.31
N ASP A 80 11.76 -5.39 -13.69
CA ASP A 80 13.05 -5.39 -14.38
C ASP A 80 13.92 -6.51 -13.82
N ALA A 81 14.19 -7.52 -14.63
CA ALA A 81 15.02 -8.66 -14.25
C ALA A 81 16.49 -8.28 -13.98
N GLU A 82 16.90 -7.09 -14.36
CA GLU A 82 18.24 -6.58 -14.06
C GLU A 82 18.29 -5.76 -12.77
N ASN A 83 17.11 -5.43 -12.20
CA ASN A 83 17.01 -4.72 -10.93
C ASN A 83 17.07 -5.74 -9.79
N GLU A 84 18.11 -5.66 -8.98
CA GLU A 84 18.34 -6.60 -7.89
C GLU A 84 17.18 -6.65 -6.89
N GLU A 85 16.62 -5.49 -6.56
CA GLU A 85 15.49 -5.38 -5.63
C GLU A 85 14.24 -6.08 -6.16
N HIS A 86 13.95 -5.93 -7.46
CA HIS A 86 12.85 -6.63 -8.11
C HIS A 86 13.06 -8.14 -8.12
N VAL A 87 14.26 -8.58 -8.45
CA VAL A 87 14.60 -10.01 -8.50
C VAL A 87 14.50 -10.64 -7.12
N MET A 88 14.99 -9.98 -6.09
CA MET A 88 14.90 -10.47 -4.71
C MET A 88 13.46 -10.59 -4.24
N THR A 89 12.63 -9.61 -4.57
CA THR A 89 11.20 -9.65 -4.23
C THR A 89 10.51 -10.83 -4.89
N MET A 90 10.80 -11.07 -6.17
CA MET A 90 10.25 -12.22 -6.89
C MET A 90 10.68 -13.55 -6.24
N ARG A 91 11.92 -13.65 -5.81
CA ARG A 91 12.42 -14.84 -5.10
C ARG A 91 11.71 -15.07 -3.77
N GLU A 92 11.46 -14.03 -3.02
CA GLU A 92 10.71 -14.09 -1.77
C GLU A 92 9.31 -14.65 -1.98
N GLN A 93 8.75 -14.45 -3.17
CA GLN A 93 7.45 -14.96 -3.57
C GLN A 93 7.53 -16.34 -4.24
N ASN A 94 8.68 -17.01 -4.16
CA ASN A 94 8.92 -18.31 -4.81
C ASN A 94 8.73 -18.24 -6.33
N ASN A 95 9.09 -17.10 -6.93
CA ASN A 95 8.94 -16.82 -8.36
C ASN A 95 7.49 -16.88 -8.84
N LYS A 96 6.55 -16.61 -7.94
CA LYS A 96 5.11 -16.58 -8.24
C LYS A 96 4.57 -15.16 -8.04
N PRO A 97 4.33 -14.41 -9.12
CA PRO A 97 3.74 -13.07 -8.97
C PRO A 97 2.31 -13.16 -8.45
N HIS A 98 1.93 -12.16 -7.65
CA HIS A 98 0.58 -12.05 -7.17
C HIS A 98 -0.32 -11.59 -8.33
N GLN A 99 -1.43 -12.30 -8.55
CA GLN A 99 -2.36 -11.95 -9.61
C GLN A 99 -3.44 -10.98 -9.12
N ILE A 100 -3.63 -9.93 -9.91
CA ILE A 100 -4.66 -8.93 -9.64
C ILE A 100 -5.88 -9.19 -10.52
#